data_2fd435693242c074cdcc6741a765c478
#
_entry.id   2fd435693242c074cdcc6741a765c478
#
_cell.length_a   1.000
_cell.length_b   1.000
_cell.length_c   1.000
_cell.angle_alpha   90.00
_cell.angle_beta   90.00
_cell.angle_gamma   90.00
#
_symmetry.space_group_name_H-M   'P 1'
#
loop_
_entity.id
_entity.type
_entity.pdbx_description
1 polymer ?
#
loop_
_entity_poly.entity_id
_entity_poly.type
_entity_poly.pdbx_seq_one_letter_code
_entity_poly.pdbx_strand_id
1 'polypeptide(L)'
;MIAGPERTPLPRAFFDRPVLEVAPDLLGRTLVRSSPDGPVELRLTEVEAYDGANDPGSHAFRGRTARNGVMFGPPGHAYVYFTYGMWHCLNLVCGPEGRASGVLLRAGEIQVGAELARKRRISARNDMELAKGPARLATALDIDRDLDGTDVCTAPGAPLSVLTGTPVAPDLVRSGPRTGVGGEGAPHPWRFWISDDPTVSPYRPHQPRRRAT
;
A
#
# COMPACT_ATOMS: atom_id res chain seq x y z
N MET A 1 19.90 -14.10 -22.42
CA MET A 1 19.87 -13.45 -21.10
C MET A 1 18.52 -12.76 -20.99
N ILE A 2 17.63 -13.28 -20.14
CA ILE A 2 16.39 -12.59 -19.81
C ILE A 2 16.80 -11.42 -18.92
N ALA A 3 16.60 -10.18 -19.40
CA ALA A 3 16.84 -9.00 -18.58
C ALA A 3 16.02 -9.16 -17.30
N GLY A 4 16.67 -9.06 -16.13
CA GLY A 4 15.95 -9.02 -14.86
C GLY A 4 14.97 -7.83 -14.83
N PRO A 5 13.95 -7.84 -13.95
CA PRO A 5 13.00 -6.74 -13.87
C PRO A 5 13.74 -5.42 -13.68
N GLU A 6 13.37 -4.42 -14.46
CA GLU A 6 13.99 -3.09 -14.36
C GLU A 6 13.87 -2.56 -12.93
N ARG A 7 15.01 -2.21 -12.34
CA ARG A 7 15.10 -1.71 -10.96
C ARG A 7 15.16 -0.18 -10.93
N THR A 8 14.42 0.46 -11.81
CA THR A 8 14.32 1.91 -11.91
C THR A 8 13.19 2.42 -10.97
N PRO A 9 13.42 3.47 -10.18
CA PRO A 9 12.36 4.09 -9.41
C PRO A 9 11.21 4.55 -10.31
N LEU A 10 9.98 4.37 -9.85
CA LEU A 10 8.83 4.94 -10.54
C LEU A 10 8.93 6.47 -10.51
N PRO A 11 8.77 7.14 -11.65
CA PRO A 11 8.83 8.61 -11.70
C PRO A 11 7.59 9.21 -10.99
N ARG A 12 7.71 10.44 -10.49
CA ARG A 12 6.61 11.16 -9.85
C ARG A 12 5.36 11.23 -10.72
N ALA A 13 5.53 11.39 -12.04
CA ALA A 13 4.45 11.40 -13.01
C ALA A 13 3.61 10.10 -13.02
N PHE A 14 4.16 8.98 -12.55
CA PHE A 14 3.40 7.74 -12.37
C PHE A 14 2.30 7.92 -11.29
N PHE A 15 2.62 8.61 -10.21
CA PHE A 15 1.72 8.87 -9.11
C PHE A 15 0.83 10.11 -9.32
N ASP A 16 1.25 11.05 -10.19
CA ASP A 16 0.48 12.26 -10.53
C ASP A 16 -0.61 11.96 -11.58
N ARG A 17 -1.47 11.01 -11.23
CA ARG A 17 -2.61 10.54 -12.03
C ARG A 17 -3.80 10.26 -11.12
N PRO A 18 -5.02 10.11 -11.66
CA PRO A 18 -6.17 9.63 -10.89
C PRO A 18 -5.86 8.33 -10.13
N VAL A 19 -6.22 8.29 -8.85
CA VAL A 19 -5.88 7.18 -7.97
C VAL A 19 -6.42 5.82 -8.46
N LEU A 20 -7.55 5.83 -9.17
CA LEU A 20 -8.14 4.62 -9.75
C LEU A 20 -7.37 4.06 -10.95
N GLU A 21 -6.50 4.86 -11.56
CA GLU A 21 -5.55 4.43 -12.59
C GLU A 21 -4.24 3.95 -11.97
N VAL A 22 -3.76 4.69 -10.95
CA VAL A 22 -2.51 4.34 -10.25
C VAL A 22 -2.62 3.01 -9.50
N ALA A 23 -3.74 2.76 -8.84
CA ALA A 23 -3.90 1.60 -7.97
C ALA A 23 -3.70 0.25 -8.71
N PRO A 24 -4.39 -0.06 -9.80
CA PRO A 24 -4.15 -1.31 -10.54
C PRO A 24 -2.74 -1.37 -11.13
N ASP A 25 -2.16 -0.23 -11.57
CA ASP A 25 -0.81 -0.16 -12.14
C ASP A 25 0.31 -0.38 -11.11
N LEU A 26 0.02 -0.27 -9.81
CA LEU A 26 0.95 -0.61 -8.72
C LEU A 26 1.10 -2.11 -8.51
N LEU A 27 0.18 -2.93 -8.98
CA LEU A 27 0.32 -4.39 -8.88
C LEU A 27 1.55 -4.86 -9.68
N GLY A 28 2.32 -5.77 -9.07
CA GLY A 28 3.57 -6.27 -9.64
C GLY A 28 4.77 -5.33 -9.50
N ARG A 29 4.60 -4.10 -9.03
CA ARG A 29 5.71 -3.18 -8.71
C ARG A 29 6.42 -3.63 -7.44
N THR A 30 7.68 -3.22 -7.28
CA THR A 30 8.49 -3.60 -6.13
C THR A 30 8.61 -2.43 -5.15
N LEU A 31 8.10 -2.63 -3.93
CA LEU A 31 8.36 -1.75 -2.79
C LEU A 31 9.65 -2.19 -2.12
N VAL A 32 10.58 -1.26 -1.94
CA VAL A 32 11.87 -1.49 -1.27
C VAL A 32 11.90 -0.69 0.02
N ARG A 33 12.14 -1.35 1.13
CA ARG A 33 12.48 -0.74 2.43
C ARG A 33 13.94 -1.00 2.73
N SER A 34 14.76 0.05 2.75
CA SER A 34 16.14 -0.02 3.20
C SER A 34 16.21 0.38 4.67
N SER A 35 16.70 -0.51 5.52
CA SER A 35 16.87 -0.27 6.96
C SER A 35 18.30 -0.59 7.39
N PRO A 36 18.76 -0.16 8.58
CA PRO A 36 20.06 -0.53 9.12
C PRO A 36 20.27 -2.04 9.23
N ASP A 37 19.19 -2.81 9.43
CA ASP A 37 19.22 -4.27 9.52
C ASP A 37 19.34 -4.94 8.14
N GLY A 38 19.19 -4.19 7.05
CA GLY A 38 19.20 -4.67 5.67
C GLY A 38 17.92 -4.34 4.89
N PRO A 39 17.92 -4.62 3.58
CA PRO A 39 16.77 -4.37 2.72
C PRO A 39 15.71 -5.46 2.86
N VAL A 40 14.44 -5.05 2.72
CA VAL A 40 13.30 -5.93 2.45
C VAL A 40 12.63 -5.44 1.17
N GLU A 41 12.45 -6.33 0.21
CA GLU A 41 11.78 -6.03 -1.07
C GLU A 41 10.50 -6.86 -1.19
N LEU A 42 9.44 -6.21 -1.62
CA LEU A 42 8.11 -6.78 -1.71
C LEU A 42 7.50 -6.48 -3.08
N ARG A 43 7.07 -7.52 -3.81
CA ARG A 43 6.21 -7.39 -4.99
C ARG A 43 4.77 -7.16 -4.55
N LEU A 44 4.17 -6.05 -4.96
CA LEU A 44 2.79 -5.70 -4.59
C LEU A 44 1.77 -6.63 -5.27
N THR A 45 0.86 -7.20 -4.50
CA THR A 45 -0.17 -8.14 -4.99
C THR A 45 -1.59 -7.70 -4.66
N GLU A 46 -1.77 -6.76 -3.72
CA GLU A 46 -3.07 -6.22 -3.32
C GLU A 46 -2.94 -4.77 -2.86
N VAL A 47 -3.86 -3.92 -3.33
CA VAL A 47 -3.94 -2.50 -2.98
C VAL A 47 -5.40 -2.03 -2.88
N GLU A 48 -5.62 -0.86 -2.24
CA GLU A 48 -6.93 -0.19 -2.24
C GLU A 48 -6.77 1.30 -2.57
N ALA A 49 -7.63 1.80 -3.48
CA ALA A 49 -7.69 3.21 -3.82
C ALA A 49 -8.63 3.99 -2.90
N TYR A 50 -8.23 5.23 -2.54
CA TYR A 50 -8.99 6.17 -1.72
C TYR A 50 -8.96 7.55 -2.38
N ASP A 51 -10.12 8.06 -2.86
CA ASP A 51 -10.22 9.29 -3.67
C ASP A 51 -10.64 10.52 -2.84
N GLY A 52 -10.07 10.68 -1.67
CA GLY A 52 -10.19 11.90 -0.87
C GLY A 52 -11.61 12.37 -0.64
N ALA A 53 -11.92 13.60 -1.10
CA ALA A 53 -13.23 14.23 -0.93
C ALA A 53 -14.37 13.55 -1.69
N ASN A 54 -14.06 12.73 -2.69
CA ASN A 54 -15.05 11.98 -3.47
C ASN A 54 -15.34 10.60 -2.88
N ASP A 55 -14.68 10.25 -1.76
CA ASP A 55 -14.72 8.91 -1.20
C ASP A 55 -15.07 8.91 0.28
N PRO A 56 -16.32 8.54 0.65
CA PRO A 56 -16.73 8.44 2.06
C PRO A 56 -15.88 7.50 2.91
N GLY A 57 -15.15 6.57 2.29
CA GLY A 57 -14.19 5.68 2.97
C GLY A 57 -12.82 6.28 3.23
N SER A 58 -12.51 7.46 2.67
CA SER A 58 -11.22 8.11 2.80
C SER A 58 -11.05 8.88 4.11
N HIS A 59 -9.85 8.84 4.68
CA HIS A 59 -9.46 9.71 5.80
C HIS A 59 -9.53 11.20 5.48
N ALA A 60 -9.49 11.57 4.20
CA ALA A 60 -9.54 12.94 3.72
C ALA A 60 -10.94 13.37 3.25
N PHE A 61 -11.97 12.53 3.36
CA PHE A 61 -13.34 12.85 2.95
C PHE A 61 -13.87 14.15 3.59
N ARG A 62 -13.56 14.35 4.88
CA ARG A 62 -13.96 15.55 5.64
C ARG A 62 -12.94 16.68 5.60
N GLY A 63 -11.98 16.62 4.67
CA GLY A 63 -10.94 17.64 4.51
C GLY A 63 -9.65 17.35 5.28
N ARG A 64 -8.77 18.37 5.30
CA ARG A 64 -7.43 18.30 5.84
C ARG A 64 -7.42 18.36 7.37
N THR A 65 -6.59 17.53 7.98
CA THR A 65 -6.31 17.48 9.41
C THR A 65 -4.80 17.34 9.63
N ALA A 66 -4.32 17.54 10.86
CA ALA A 66 -2.92 17.29 11.19
C ALA A 66 -2.48 15.84 10.92
N ARG A 67 -3.41 14.88 11.03
CA ARG A 67 -3.13 13.46 10.79
C ARG A 67 -2.93 13.11 9.32
N ASN A 68 -3.73 13.69 8.42
CA ASN A 68 -3.78 13.35 6.99
C ASN A 68 -3.11 14.40 6.10
N GLY A 69 -2.38 15.35 6.68
CA GLY A 69 -1.77 16.47 5.96
C GLY A 69 -0.88 16.04 4.80
N VAL A 70 -0.16 14.91 4.92
CA VAL A 70 0.70 14.35 3.87
C VAL A 70 -0.10 13.95 2.62
N MET A 71 -1.37 13.51 2.75
CA MET A 71 -2.22 13.17 1.61
C MET A 71 -2.52 14.36 0.69
N PHE A 72 -2.35 15.61 1.17
CA PHE A 72 -2.54 16.84 0.39
C PHE A 72 -1.23 17.38 -0.19
N GLY A 73 -0.10 16.70 0.07
CA GLY A 73 1.20 17.04 -0.47
C GLY A 73 1.42 16.48 -1.88
N PRO A 74 2.67 16.57 -2.39
CA PRO A 74 3.00 16.11 -3.71
C PRO A 74 2.84 14.58 -3.85
N PRO A 75 2.46 14.10 -5.08
CA PRO A 75 2.32 12.66 -5.35
C PRO A 75 3.64 11.90 -5.18
N GLY A 76 3.55 10.60 -4.95
CA GLY A 76 4.73 9.75 -4.73
C GLY A 76 5.38 9.92 -3.36
N HIS A 77 4.62 10.38 -2.36
CA HIS A 77 5.05 10.41 -0.97
C HIS A 77 4.31 9.35 -0.15
N ALA A 78 5.00 8.77 0.82
CA ALA A 78 4.43 7.82 1.76
C ALA A 78 3.52 8.53 2.76
N TYR A 79 2.28 8.07 2.90
CA TYR A 79 1.41 8.46 4.01
C TYR A 79 1.29 7.28 4.96
N VAL A 80 1.90 7.41 6.15
CA VAL A 80 1.91 6.38 7.18
C VAL A 80 1.03 6.79 8.33
N TYR A 81 0.05 5.96 8.68
CA TYR A 81 -0.82 6.23 9.82
C TYR A 81 -0.90 5.08 10.81
N PHE A 82 -1.08 5.43 12.07
CA PHE A 82 -1.25 4.47 13.16
C PHE A 82 -2.73 4.10 13.32
N THR A 83 -3.02 2.82 13.46
CA THR A 83 -4.38 2.28 13.54
C THR A 83 -4.53 1.22 14.62
N TYR A 84 -5.74 1.12 15.19
CA TYR A 84 -6.08 0.19 16.28
C TYR A 84 -5.17 0.25 17.51
N GLY A 85 -4.43 1.36 17.72
CA GLY A 85 -3.54 1.52 18.86
C GLY A 85 -2.27 0.65 18.85
N MET A 86 -1.97 -0.05 17.74
CA MET A 86 -0.82 -0.97 17.68
C MET A 86 -0.21 -1.19 16.31
N TRP A 87 -0.80 -0.70 15.21
CA TRP A 87 -0.36 -1.03 13.85
C TRP A 87 -0.19 0.20 12.98
N HIS A 88 0.74 0.12 12.03
CA HIS A 88 0.89 1.09 10.97
C HIS A 88 0.30 0.58 9.65
N CYS A 89 -0.10 1.51 8.81
CA CYS A 89 -0.52 1.26 7.42
C CYS A 89 0.20 2.26 6.53
N LEU A 90 0.66 1.80 5.36
CA LEU A 90 1.35 2.59 4.36
C LEU A 90 0.46 2.86 3.16
N ASN A 91 0.35 4.13 2.79
CA ASN A 91 -0.27 4.56 1.53
C ASN A 91 0.72 5.34 0.69
N LEU A 92 0.48 5.40 -0.60
CA LEU A 92 1.21 6.24 -1.54
C LEU A 92 0.28 7.35 -2.03
N VAL A 93 0.70 8.60 -1.86
CA VAL A 93 -0.08 9.78 -2.29
C VAL A 93 -0.15 9.83 -3.82
N CYS A 94 -1.34 10.12 -4.37
CA CYS A 94 -1.62 10.19 -5.80
C CYS A 94 -2.32 11.49 -6.17
N GLY A 95 -2.26 11.83 -7.48
CA GLY A 95 -2.88 13.03 -8.02
C GLY A 95 -2.15 14.32 -7.67
N PRO A 96 -2.63 15.47 -8.18
CA PRO A 96 -1.95 16.74 -8.02
C PRO A 96 -1.93 17.19 -6.55
N GLU A 97 -0.88 17.90 -6.17
CA GLU A 97 -0.74 18.53 -4.86
C GLU A 97 -1.96 19.39 -4.52
N GLY A 98 -2.39 19.37 -3.27
CA GLY A 98 -3.59 20.05 -2.79
C GLY A 98 -4.87 19.20 -2.88
N ARG A 99 -4.86 18.10 -3.63
CA ARG A 99 -5.97 17.17 -3.76
C ARG A 99 -5.60 15.84 -3.12
N ALA A 100 -6.23 15.51 -2.00
CA ALA A 100 -5.93 14.30 -1.28
C ALA A 100 -6.46 13.06 -2.01
N SER A 101 -5.57 12.19 -2.41
CA SER A 101 -5.89 10.81 -2.78
C SER A 101 -4.70 9.90 -2.48
N GLY A 102 -4.93 8.60 -2.36
CA GLY A 102 -3.83 7.68 -2.07
C GLY A 102 -4.20 6.22 -2.23
N VAL A 103 -3.18 5.40 -2.43
CA VAL A 103 -3.30 3.94 -2.55
C VAL A 103 -2.76 3.29 -1.29
N LEU A 104 -3.61 2.58 -0.54
CA LEU A 104 -3.22 1.73 0.57
C LEU A 104 -2.56 0.46 0.05
N LEU A 105 -1.34 0.18 0.47
CA LEU A 105 -0.63 -1.06 0.17
C LEU A 105 -1.10 -2.14 1.15
N ARG A 106 -1.71 -3.20 0.62
CA ARG A 106 -2.37 -4.21 1.45
C ARG A 106 -1.59 -5.49 1.62
N ALA A 107 -1.07 -6.00 0.52
CA ALA A 107 -0.32 -7.26 0.57
C ALA A 107 0.72 -7.34 -0.55
N GLY A 108 1.67 -8.26 -0.37
CA GLY A 108 2.68 -8.57 -1.35
C GLY A 108 3.52 -9.78 -0.97
N GLU A 109 4.30 -10.24 -1.95
CA GLU A 109 5.26 -11.30 -1.82
C GLU A 109 6.63 -10.73 -1.46
N ILE A 110 7.22 -11.20 -0.37
CA ILE A 110 8.59 -10.83 -0.01
C ILE A 110 9.56 -11.53 -0.97
N GLN A 111 10.30 -10.76 -1.76
CA GLN A 111 11.25 -11.25 -2.75
C GLN A 111 12.69 -11.22 -2.23
N VAL A 112 13.04 -10.24 -1.38
CA VAL A 112 14.35 -10.10 -0.75
C VAL A 112 14.16 -9.82 0.74
N GLY A 113 15.04 -10.32 1.60
CA GLY A 113 15.02 -10.09 3.04
C GLY A 113 13.97 -10.91 3.79
N ALA A 114 13.57 -12.10 3.30
CA ALA A 114 12.56 -12.95 3.92
C ALA A 114 12.92 -13.35 5.37
N GLU A 115 14.19 -13.60 5.67
CA GLU A 115 14.63 -13.91 7.04
C GLU A 115 14.41 -12.74 8.01
N LEU A 116 14.70 -11.51 7.55
CA LEU A 116 14.46 -10.30 8.31
C LEU A 116 12.96 -10.07 8.53
N ALA A 117 12.17 -10.25 7.48
CA ALA A 117 10.72 -10.17 7.57
C ALA A 117 10.13 -11.21 8.54
N ARG A 118 10.67 -12.47 8.57
CA ARG A 118 10.25 -13.52 9.53
C ARG A 118 10.56 -13.13 10.98
N LYS A 119 11.74 -12.54 11.24
CA LYS A 119 12.10 -12.04 12.58
C LYS A 119 11.09 -10.99 13.08
N ARG A 120 10.61 -10.12 12.21
CA ARG A 120 9.60 -9.09 12.51
C ARG A 120 8.18 -9.65 12.58
N ARG A 121 7.91 -10.76 11.88
CA ARG A 121 6.61 -11.41 11.73
C ARG A 121 6.60 -12.83 12.32
N ILE A 122 6.99 -12.97 13.59
CA ILE A 122 7.10 -14.25 14.31
C ILE A 122 5.82 -15.11 14.29
N SER A 123 4.64 -14.48 14.09
CA SER A 123 3.36 -15.18 14.02
C SER A 123 3.01 -15.69 12.61
N ALA A 124 3.84 -15.43 11.59
CA ALA A 124 3.63 -15.96 10.25
C ALA A 124 4.00 -17.44 10.20
N ARG A 125 3.13 -18.27 9.62
CA ARG A 125 3.33 -19.73 9.52
C ARG A 125 4.17 -20.12 8.31
N ASN A 126 4.21 -19.27 7.30
CA ASN A 126 4.98 -19.42 6.07
C ASN A 126 5.24 -18.04 5.43
N ASP A 127 6.04 -18.01 4.36
CA ASP A 127 6.45 -16.76 3.72
C ASP A 127 5.29 -16.00 3.05
N MET A 128 4.27 -16.71 2.57
CA MET A 128 3.08 -16.09 1.95
C MET A 128 2.25 -15.29 2.97
N GLU A 129 2.40 -15.55 4.27
CA GLU A 129 1.72 -14.81 5.34
C GLU A 129 2.49 -13.60 5.85
N LEU A 130 3.78 -13.43 5.47
CA LEU A 130 4.64 -12.37 6.00
C LEU A 130 4.03 -10.99 5.80
N ALA A 131 3.55 -10.68 4.59
CA ALA A 131 2.98 -9.39 4.24
C ALA A 131 1.51 -9.48 3.74
N LYS A 132 0.75 -10.47 4.19
CA LYS A 132 -0.62 -10.74 3.80
C LYS A 132 -1.61 -9.90 4.61
N GLY A 133 -1.78 -8.63 4.25
CA GLY A 133 -2.61 -7.62 4.91
C GLY A 133 -1.83 -6.37 5.32
N PRO A 134 -2.46 -5.16 5.38
CA PRO A 134 -1.75 -3.88 5.48
C PRO A 134 -0.88 -3.74 6.74
N ALA A 135 -1.38 -4.14 7.91
CA ALA A 135 -0.61 -4.14 9.15
C ALA A 135 0.55 -5.13 9.10
N ARG A 136 0.34 -6.32 8.50
CA ARG A 136 1.38 -7.33 8.34
C ARG A 136 2.47 -6.87 7.38
N LEU A 137 2.09 -6.23 6.27
CA LEU A 137 3.01 -5.61 5.33
C LEU A 137 3.87 -4.56 6.04
N ALA A 138 3.24 -3.63 6.76
CA ALA A 138 3.97 -2.59 7.50
C ALA A 138 4.94 -3.19 8.52
N THR A 139 4.52 -4.22 9.28
CA THR A 139 5.40 -4.90 10.25
C THR A 139 6.56 -5.64 9.56
N ALA A 140 6.30 -6.37 8.47
CA ALA A 140 7.34 -7.11 7.75
C ALA A 140 8.44 -6.17 7.21
N LEU A 141 8.04 -4.99 6.74
CA LEU A 141 8.94 -3.98 6.19
C LEU A 141 9.43 -2.97 7.24
N ASP A 142 9.06 -3.09 8.52
CA ASP A 142 9.42 -2.13 9.56
C ASP A 142 9.02 -0.69 9.19
N ILE A 143 7.77 -0.54 8.79
CA ILE A 143 7.17 0.76 8.45
C ILE A 143 6.56 1.35 9.72
N ASP A 144 7.01 2.53 10.08
CA ASP A 144 6.53 3.33 11.21
C ASP A 144 6.26 4.80 10.83
N ARG A 145 5.96 5.62 11.82
CA ARG A 145 5.65 7.04 11.62
C ARG A 145 6.83 7.87 11.12
N ASP A 146 8.06 7.44 11.32
CA ASP A 146 9.25 8.16 10.88
C ASP A 146 9.38 8.17 9.35
N LEU A 147 8.67 7.24 8.67
CA LEU A 147 8.57 7.18 7.22
C LEU A 147 7.40 8.01 6.65
N ASP A 148 6.57 8.65 7.47
CA ASP A 148 5.49 9.52 7.00
C ASP A 148 6.07 10.73 6.24
N GLY A 149 5.63 10.97 5.01
CA GLY A 149 6.16 12.03 4.15
C GLY A 149 7.42 11.66 3.35
N THR A 150 7.93 10.42 3.44
CA THR A 150 9.09 9.99 2.64
C THR A 150 8.75 9.98 1.15
N ASP A 151 9.64 10.54 0.33
CA ASP A 151 9.56 10.46 -1.14
C ASP A 151 9.96 9.05 -1.61
N VAL A 152 9.03 8.36 -2.30
CA VAL A 152 9.27 7.00 -2.82
C VAL A 152 9.75 6.95 -4.26
N CYS A 153 9.85 8.11 -4.94
CA CYS A 153 10.36 8.23 -6.30
C CYS A 153 11.90 8.30 -6.34
N THR A 154 12.56 7.85 -5.29
CA THR A 154 14.00 7.92 -5.07
C THR A 154 14.69 6.59 -5.42
N ALA A 155 16.00 6.65 -5.70
CA ALA A 155 16.80 5.47 -6.00
C ALA A 155 16.85 4.47 -4.82
N PRO A 156 17.11 3.17 -5.09
CA PRO A 156 17.37 2.19 -4.05
C PRO A 156 18.51 2.65 -3.11
N GLY A 157 18.32 2.46 -1.81
CA GLY A 157 19.19 2.99 -0.76
C GLY A 157 18.56 4.14 0.02
N ALA A 158 17.58 4.84 -0.54
CA ALA A 158 16.67 5.67 0.25
C ALA A 158 15.84 4.80 1.23
N PRO A 159 15.34 5.36 2.34
CA PRO A 159 14.58 4.60 3.33
C PRO A 159 13.39 3.82 2.73
N LEU A 160 12.74 4.37 1.70
CA LEU A 160 11.63 3.75 1.00
C LEU A 160 11.68 4.12 -0.49
N SER A 161 11.46 3.15 -1.38
CA SER A 161 11.41 3.36 -2.83
C SER A 161 10.39 2.45 -3.47
N VAL A 162 9.77 2.88 -4.57
CA VAL A 162 8.93 2.03 -5.41
C VAL A 162 9.56 1.90 -6.79
N LEU A 163 9.88 0.67 -7.18
CA LEU A 163 10.56 0.36 -8.43
C LEU A 163 9.59 -0.19 -9.48
N THR A 164 10.02 -0.12 -10.74
CA THR A 164 9.24 -0.58 -11.91
C THR A 164 8.75 -2.02 -11.79
N GLY A 165 9.54 -2.94 -11.25
CA GLY A 165 9.12 -4.34 -11.09
C GLY A 165 8.64 -4.96 -12.41
N THR A 166 7.71 -5.93 -12.29
CA THR A 166 7.06 -6.58 -13.45
C THR A 166 5.58 -6.23 -13.46
N PRO A 167 5.10 -5.42 -14.42
CA PRO A 167 3.68 -5.12 -14.55
C PRO A 167 2.84 -6.38 -14.68
N VAL A 168 1.65 -6.36 -14.09
CA VAL A 168 0.71 -7.47 -14.16
C VAL A 168 -0.14 -7.35 -15.42
N ALA A 169 -0.35 -8.46 -16.13
CA ALA A 169 -1.22 -8.50 -17.31
C ALA A 169 -2.66 -8.10 -16.89
N PRO A 170 -3.38 -7.28 -17.67
CA PRO A 170 -4.69 -6.76 -17.29
C PRO A 170 -5.73 -7.85 -17.01
N ASP A 171 -5.65 -8.99 -17.68
CA ASP A 171 -6.51 -10.15 -17.49
C ASP A 171 -6.29 -10.89 -16.16
N LEU A 172 -5.19 -10.63 -15.48
CA LEU A 172 -4.91 -11.14 -14.13
C LEU A 172 -5.31 -10.16 -13.02
N VAL A 173 -5.66 -8.91 -13.35
CA VAL A 173 -6.12 -7.94 -12.37
C VAL A 173 -7.59 -8.14 -12.04
N ARG A 174 -7.91 -8.21 -10.77
CA ARG A 174 -9.29 -8.27 -10.26
C ARG A 174 -9.57 -7.05 -9.42
N SER A 175 -10.86 -6.67 -9.36
CA SER A 175 -11.34 -5.58 -8.52
C SER A 175 -12.59 -6.00 -7.73
N GLY A 176 -12.82 -5.33 -6.61
CA GLY A 176 -13.96 -5.57 -5.74
C GLY A 176 -14.01 -4.60 -4.57
N PRO A 177 -14.93 -4.82 -3.62
CA PRO A 177 -15.10 -3.93 -2.48
C PRO A 177 -13.87 -3.91 -1.57
N ARG A 178 -13.61 -2.76 -0.95
CA ARG A 178 -12.52 -2.53 -0.01
C ARG A 178 -12.80 -3.19 1.33
N THR A 179 -11.75 -3.73 1.96
CA THR A 179 -11.86 -4.42 3.24
C THR A 179 -12.12 -3.43 4.39
N GLY A 180 -13.20 -3.67 5.14
CA GLY A 180 -13.52 -2.90 6.34
C GLY A 180 -14.12 -1.51 6.07
N VAL A 181 -14.33 -1.11 4.81
CA VAL A 181 -15.02 0.14 4.46
C VAL A 181 -16.53 -0.08 4.53
N GLY A 182 -17.21 0.79 5.30
CA GLY A 182 -18.66 0.78 5.50
C GLY A 182 -19.36 1.98 4.87
N GLY A 183 -20.69 2.06 5.05
CA GLY A 183 -21.50 3.16 4.55
C GLY A 183 -21.50 3.29 3.04
N GLU A 184 -21.61 4.52 2.53
CA GLU A 184 -21.69 4.84 1.10
C GLU A 184 -20.42 4.46 0.31
N GLY A 185 -19.26 4.35 0.99
CA GLY A 185 -18.00 3.92 0.36
C GLY A 185 -17.88 2.41 0.17
N ALA A 186 -18.75 1.60 0.81
CA ALA A 186 -18.64 0.14 0.81
C ALA A 186 -18.81 -0.52 -0.58
N PRO A 187 -19.73 -0.08 -1.47
CA PRO A 187 -19.95 -0.73 -2.75
C PRO A 187 -18.87 -0.43 -3.80
N HIS A 188 -18.00 0.56 -3.56
CA HIS A 188 -16.98 0.93 -4.55
C HIS A 188 -16.00 -0.22 -4.77
N PRO A 189 -15.79 -0.69 -6.03
CA PRO A 189 -14.89 -1.79 -6.35
C PRO A 189 -13.43 -1.33 -6.43
N TRP A 190 -12.97 -0.60 -5.44
CA TRP A 190 -11.68 0.09 -5.44
C TRP A 190 -10.57 -0.65 -4.68
N ARG A 191 -10.75 -1.93 -4.44
CA ARG A 191 -9.69 -2.87 -4.05
C ARG A 191 -9.28 -3.65 -5.28
N PHE A 192 -7.97 -3.68 -5.55
CA PHE A 192 -7.37 -4.36 -6.71
C PHE A 192 -6.38 -5.41 -6.22
N TRP A 193 -6.34 -6.57 -6.91
CA TRP A 193 -5.42 -7.65 -6.56
C TRP A 193 -5.09 -8.52 -7.77
N ILE A 194 -3.97 -9.26 -7.67
CA ILE A 194 -3.57 -10.26 -8.65
C ILE A 194 -4.41 -11.53 -8.43
N SER A 195 -5.06 -12.03 -9.50
CA SER A 195 -5.87 -13.26 -9.45
C SER A 195 -5.03 -14.44 -8.97
N ASP A 196 -5.61 -15.24 -8.07
CA ASP A 196 -5.05 -16.50 -7.56
C ASP A 196 -3.66 -16.37 -6.88
N ASP A 197 -3.19 -15.16 -6.60
CA ASP A 197 -1.94 -14.95 -5.88
C ASP A 197 -2.11 -15.30 -4.39
N PRO A 198 -1.28 -16.24 -3.85
CA PRO A 198 -1.46 -16.74 -2.50
C PRO A 198 -1.19 -15.72 -1.39
N THR A 199 -0.55 -14.59 -1.73
CA THR A 199 -0.25 -13.51 -0.77
C THR A 199 -1.42 -12.52 -0.62
N VAL A 200 -2.43 -12.56 -1.50
CA VAL A 200 -3.62 -11.70 -1.42
C VAL A 200 -4.40 -11.98 -0.14
N SER A 201 -4.76 -10.92 0.57
CA SER A 201 -5.46 -11.02 1.85
C SER A 201 -6.93 -11.41 1.66
N PRO A 202 -7.55 -12.17 2.60
CA PRO A 202 -8.96 -12.49 2.50
C PRO A 202 -9.81 -11.22 2.64
N TYR A 203 -10.86 -11.12 1.81
CA TYR A 203 -11.83 -10.04 1.96
C TYR A 203 -12.57 -10.14 3.29
N ARG A 204 -12.72 -9.00 3.97
CA ARG A 204 -13.50 -8.86 5.19
C ARG A 204 -14.43 -7.66 5.07
N PRO A 205 -15.76 -7.87 5.03
CA PRO A 205 -16.70 -6.77 5.00
C PRO A 205 -16.65 -5.97 6.30
N HIS A 206 -17.08 -4.72 6.23
CA HIS A 206 -17.23 -3.87 7.41
C HIS A 206 -18.25 -4.50 8.40
N GLN A 207 -17.86 -4.59 9.65
CA GLN A 207 -18.76 -4.96 10.74
C GLN A 207 -19.06 -3.72 11.59
N PRO A 208 -20.33 -3.24 11.65
CA PRO A 208 -20.69 -2.15 12.53
C PRO A 208 -20.33 -2.48 13.98
N ARG A 209 -19.75 -1.53 14.71
CA ARG A 209 -19.55 -1.71 16.15
C ARG A 209 -20.92 -1.89 16.80
N ARG A 210 -21.13 -3.00 17.51
CA ARG A 210 -22.28 -3.14 18.40
C ARG A 210 -22.21 -1.97 19.41
N ARG A 211 -23.24 -1.12 19.42
CA ARG A 211 -23.39 -0.17 20.53
C ARG A 211 -23.57 -1.02 21.79
N ALA A 212 -22.69 -0.82 22.78
CA ALA A 212 -22.95 -1.32 24.12
C ALA A 212 -24.23 -0.62 24.62
N THR A 213 -25.25 -1.40 24.85
CA THR A 213 -26.49 -0.97 25.55
C THR A 213 -26.20 -0.80 27.00
#